data_8289e2b7af1d30525d687c87d08eea62
#
_entry.id   8289e2b7af1d30525d687c87d08eea62
#
_cell.length_a   1.000
_cell.length_b   1.000
_cell.length_c   1.000
_cell.angle_alpha   90.00
_cell.angle_beta   90.00
_cell.angle_gamma   90.00
#
_symmetry.space_group_name_H-M   'P 1'
#
loop_
_entity.id
_entity.type
_entity.pdbx_description
1 polymer ?
#
loop_
_entity_poly.entity_id
_entity_poly.type
_entity_poly.pdbx_seq_one_letter_code
_entity_poly.pdbx_strand_id
1 'polypeptide(L)'
;MAERLKRTALTADWVVGHVDGQHCLYRNGTVVVEGKKVLYVGHDFAGDVAETIDFGAALIGPGFIDLDALADLDTTVLGYDNHPPELKGRVWPESYMAAGPREMYTPEELAFQKRYAFTRLIRNGITTALPIASLFYRAWGETAEEFDAAAEAAADLGMRVYLGPAYRSGNLVVDVNRKIGFHYDETRGLTGVAEAEDFVARHENTQGGLIRTMLAPDRIETCTPELLRRSGAAARALGVPIRLHCCQSRLEYDLVLQQHGKSPLELLRDTDFFAPSTILPHGLFLSGLNGITHAAPDLDILTASGAALAHCPLVMARGGKIMHSFVRFRDLGVPIGMGTDTHPADMIQNMALGVMTARIAEGDPTSVRAADFYDAATLGGAAALNRPDLGRLASGCAADLNVIRLDSPDIGQRIDPIQTILLNGSGRDVSDVMIAGRFVMRNGAIPGVDDMVYHRKAQAQFDRMVAQYPDRTLFHPPVGEIFSTSYPTIRCTPIFMQSVEKAF
;
A
#
# COMPACT_ATOMS: atom_id res chain seq x y z
N MET A 1 -33.38 -25.79 -13.09
CA MET A 1 -33.71 -24.39 -12.73
C MET A 1 -32.44 -23.75 -12.22
N ALA A 2 -31.95 -22.67 -12.84
CA ALA A 2 -30.84 -21.92 -12.29
C ALA A 2 -31.29 -21.34 -10.93
N GLU A 3 -30.52 -21.58 -9.89
CA GLU A 3 -30.76 -21.03 -8.56
C GLU A 3 -30.75 -19.50 -8.68
N ARG A 4 -31.88 -18.86 -8.36
CA ARG A 4 -32.01 -17.40 -8.48
C ARG A 4 -31.06 -16.79 -7.46
N LEU A 5 -30.03 -16.05 -7.90
CA LEU A 5 -29.05 -15.42 -7.01
C LEU A 5 -29.78 -14.54 -5.99
N LYS A 6 -29.42 -14.65 -4.73
CA LYS A 6 -29.99 -13.86 -3.63
C LYS A 6 -29.64 -12.38 -3.88
N ARG A 7 -30.65 -11.50 -3.83
CA ARG A 7 -30.51 -10.05 -3.85
C ARG A 7 -30.51 -9.51 -2.44
N THR A 8 -29.56 -8.65 -2.12
CA THR A 8 -29.49 -7.94 -0.82
C THR A 8 -29.51 -6.45 -1.10
N ALA A 9 -30.43 -5.72 -0.49
CA ALA A 9 -30.46 -4.27 -0.50
C ALA A 9 -29.69 -3.73 0.70
N LEU A 10 -28.85 -2.75 0.48
CA LEU A 10 -28.04 -2.04 1.48
C LEU A 10 -28.48 -0.58 1.44
N THR A 11 -28.93 -0.04 2.60
CA THR A 11 -29.40 1.35 2.70
C THR A 11 -28.59 2.12 3.73
N ALA A 12 -28.41 3.43 3.50
CA ALA A 12 -27.78 4.34 4.43
C ALA A 12 -28.19 5.79 4.13
N ASP A 13 -27.92 6.70 5.07
CA ASP A 13 -28.12 8.15 4.88
C ASP A 13 -27.45 8.67 3.59
N TRP A 14 -26.29 8.07 3.25
CA TRP A 14 -25.52 8.45 2.06
C TRP A 14 -24.98 7.24 1.32
N VAL A 15 -25.07 7.31 -0.03
CA VAL A 15 -24.47 6.33 -0.93
C VAL A 15 -23.67 7.06 -2.00
N VAL A 16 -22.43 6.64 -2.22
CA VAL A 16 -21.61 7.10 -3.35
C VAL A 16 -21.91 6.23 -4.56
N GLY A 17 -22.74 6.72 -5.47
CA GLY A 17 -22.95 6.10 -6.76
C GLY A 17 -21.97 6.63 -7.81
N HIS A 18 -22.13 6.16 -9.05
CA HIS A 18 -21.32 6.60 -10.19
C HIS A 18 -22.18 6.76 -11.43
N VAL A 19 -22.22 7.98 -11.98
CA VAL A 19 -23.00 8.35 -13.15
C VAL A 19 -22.15 9.23 -14.08
N ASP A 20 -22.22 9.02 -15.37
CA ASP A 20 -21.54 9.83 -16.39
C ASP A 20 -20.03 10.02 -16.15
N GLY A 21 -19.37 8.97 -15.68
CA GLY A 21 -17.90 8.96 -15.48
C GLY A 21 -17.43 9.55 -14.14
N GLN A 22 -18.32 9.98 -13.26
CA GLN A 22 -17.97 10.61 -11.98
C GLN A 22 -18.79 10.06 -10.82
N HIS A 23 -18.25 10.17 -9.60
CA HIS A 23 -19.02 9.89 -8.39
C HIS A 23 -20.14 10.89 -8.17
N CYS A 24 -21.26 10.41 -7.62
CA CYS A 24 -22.39 11.22 -7.18
C CYS A 24 -22.90 10.75 -5.82
N LEU A 25 -23.57 11.62 -5.08
CA LEU A 25 -24.11 11.30 -3.75
C LEU A 25 -25.63 11.12 -3.81
N TYR A 26 -26.10 9.96 -3.35
CA TYR A 26 -27.50 9.71 -3.07
C TYR A 26 -27.78 9.86 -1.59
N ARG A 27 -28.65 10.79 -1.21
CA ARG A 27 -29.13 10.91 0.17
C ARG A 27 -30.24 9.90 0.40
N ASN A 28 -30.21 9.15 1.51
CA ASN A 28 -31.08 7.99 1.76
C ASN A 28 -31.04 7.01 0.59
N GLY A 29 -29.82 6.64 0.20
CA GLY A 29 -29.56 5.83 -0.99
C GLY A 29 -29.65 4.34 -0.72
N THR A 30 -29.78 3.60 -1.80
CA THR A 30 -29.84 2.13 -1.82
C THR A 30 -28.84 1.57 -2.81
N VAL A 31 -28.08 0.55 -2.38
CA VAL A 31 -27.27 -0.33 -3.26
C VAL A 31 -27.90 -1.71 -3.22
N VAL A 32 -28.23 -2.27 -4.38
CA VAL A 32 -28.67 -3.66 -4.47
C VAL A 32 -27.55 -4.51 -5.06
N VAL A 33 -27.20 -5.56 -4.34
CA VAL A 33 -26.19 -6.54 -4.73
C VAL A 33 -26.84 -7.84 -5.13
N GLU A 34 -26.41 -8.41 -6.27
CA GLU A 34 -26.81 -9.73 -6.73
C GLU A 34 -25.57 -10.57 -7.05
N GLY A 35 -25.32 -11.61 -6.25
CA GLY A 35 -24.11 -12.42 -6.35
C GLY A 35 -22.86 -11.57 -6.11
N LYS A 36 -21.94 -11.51 -7.08
CA LYS A 36 -20.68 -10.76 -6.99
C LYS A 36 -20.76 -9.32 -7.52
N LYS A 37 -21.96 -8.86 -7.94
CA LYS A 37 -22.11 -7.61 -8.66
C LYS A 37 -23.11 -6.67 -8.03
N VAL A 38 -22.88 -5.39 -8.22
CA VAL A 38 -23.88 -4.35 -8.00
C VAL A 38 -24.94 -4.47 -9.08
N LEU A 39 -26.19 -4.60 -8.69
CA LEU A 39 -27.33 -4.63 -9.59
C LEU A 39 -27.91 -3.23 -9.80
N TYR A 40 -28.00 -2.45 -8.72
CA TYR A 40 -28.64 -1.15 -8.70
C TYR A 40 -27.99 -0.21 -7.68
N VAL A 41 -27.97 1.07 -8.02
CA VAL A 41 -27.65 2.16 -7.09
C VAL A 41 -28.62 3.32 -7.36
N GLY A 42 -29.25 3.83 -6.30
CA GLY A 42 -30.22 4.92 -6.44
C GLY A 42 -31.04 5.10 -5.17
N HIS A 43 -32.28 5.62 -5.30
CA HIS A 43 -33.19 5.78 -4.17
C HIS A 43 -34.09 4.55 -3.96
N ASP A 44 -34.94 4.27 -4.93
CA ASP A 44 -35.96 3.22 -4.83
C ASP A 44 -35.65 2.09 -5.82
N PHE A 45 -35.58 0.87 -5.30
CA PHE A 45 -35.47 -0.31 -6.13
C PHE A 45 -36.82 -1.03 -6.22
N ALA A 46 -37.40 -1.09 -7.41
CA ALA A 46 -38.71 -1.69 -7.64
C ALA A 46 -38.72 -3.22 -7.72
N GLY A 47 -37.54 -3.87 -7.60
CA GLY A 47 -37.42 -5.33 -7.69
C GLY A 47 -37.51 -6.02 -6.36
N ASP A 48 -37.74 -7.35 -6.38
CA ASP A 48 -37.70 -8.18 -5.18
C ASP A 48 -36.29 -8.29 -4.61
N VAL A 49 -36.15 -8.19 -3.29
CA VAL A 49 -34.94 -8.45 -2.52
C VAL A 49 -35.21 -9.51 -1.47
N ALA A 50 -34.23 -10.37 -1.21
CA ALA A 50 -34.34 -11.40 -0.18
C ALA A 50 -34.04 -10.85 1.23
N GLU A 51 -33.29 -9.75 1.32
CA GLU A 51 -32.85 -9.14 2.56
C GLU A 51 -32.60 -7.65 2.34
N THR A 52 -32.93 -6.83 3.33
CA THR A 52 -32.55 -5.43 3.39
C THR A 52 -31.74 -5.20 4.67
N ILE A 53 -30.59 -4.57 4.53
CA ILE A 53 -29.70 -4.19 5.64
C ILE A 53 -29.61 -2.67 5.65
N ASP A 54 -30.10 -2.07 6.73
CA ASP A 54 -30.04 -0.62 6.93
C ASP A 54 -28.87 -0.27 7.85
N PHE A 55 -27.96 0.59 7.38
CA PHE A 55 -26.82 1.09 8.13
C PHE A 55 -27.09 2.44 8.80
N GLY A 56 -28.26 3.06 8.56
CA GLY A 56 -28.66 4.32 9.16
C GLY A 56 -27.68 5.46 8.84
N ALA A 57 -27.17 6.12 9.88
CA ALA A 57 -26.25 7.25 9.76
C ALA A 57 -24.85 6.81 9.31
N ALA A 58 -24.74 6.39 8.07
CA ALA A 58 -23.52 5.90 7.43
C ALA A 58 -23.37 6.40 5.99
N LEU A 59 -22.14 6.24 5.46
CA LEU A 59 -21.83 6.35 4.04
C LEU A 59 -21.51 4.96 3.50
N ILE A 60 -22.25 4.50 2.48
CA ILE A 60 -21.86 3.36 1.66
C ILE A 60 -21.07 3.90 0.46
N GLY A 61 -19.79 3.51 0.35
CA GLY A 61 -18.92 3.89 -0.74
C GLY A 61 -18.31 2.69 -1.46
N PRO A 62 -17.74 2.88 -2.67
CA PRO A 62 -16.89 1.86 -3.26
C PRO A 62 -15.70 1.57 -2.34
N GLY A 63 -15.27 0.31 -2.31
CA GLY A 63 -14.09 -0.09 -1.56
C GLY A 63 -12.84 0.61 -2.06
N PHE A 64 -11.94 0.96 -1.15
CA PHE A 64 -10.68 1.60 -1.50
C PHE A 64 -9.74 0.63 -2.20
N ILE A 65 -8.91 1.17 -3.11
CA ILE A 65 -7.89 0.46 -3.86
C ILE A 65 -6.53 0.98 -3.44
N ASP A 66 -5.70 0.10 -2.89
CA ASP A 66 -4.37 0.40 -2.40
C ASP A 66 -3.32 -0.14 -3.37
N LEU A 67 -2.71 0.76 -4.16
CA LEU A 67 -1.74 0.43 -5.20
C LEU A 67 -0.34 0.13 -4.67
N ASP A 68 -0.10 0.39 -3.39
CA ASP A 68 1.19 0.21 -2.73
C ASP A 68 0.94 -0.15 -1.26
N ALA A 69 0.40 -1.35 -1.05
CA ALA A 69 -0.17 -1.77 0.22
C ALA A 69 0.85 -2.42 1.14
N LEU A 70 0.69 -2.18 2.45
CA LEU A 70 1.45 -2.90 3.47
C LEU A 70 1.27 -4.42 3.35
N ALA A 71 2.36 -5.17 3.48
CA ALA A 71 2.35 -6.64 3.46
C ALA A 71 3.20 -7.30 4.56
N ASP A 72 3.84 -6.52 5.43
CA ASP A 72 4.71 -7.01 6.51
C ASP A 72 4.66 -6.12 7.76
N LEU A 73 5.53 -6.40 8.72
CA LEU A 73 5.70 -5.63 9.96
C LEU A 73 6.86 -4.64 9.89
N ASP A 74 7.78 -4.83 8.94
CA ASP A 74 9.08 -4.15 8.91
C ASP A 74 8.96 -2.67 8.61
N THR A 75 7.97 -2.28 7.79
CA THR A 75 7.73 -0.87 7.45
C THR A 75 7.39 0.00 8.65
N THR A 76 7.00 -0.61 9.79
CA THR A 76 6.74 0.11 11.04
C THR A 76 7.97 0.89 11.52
N VAL A 77 9.18 0.36 11.33
CA VAL A 77 10.43 1.03 11.74
C VAL A 77 10.68 2.36 11.02
N LEU A 78 10.09 2.54 9.85
CA LEU A 78 10.21 3.77 9.08
C LEU A 78 9.51 4.97 9.72
N GLY A 79 8.58 4.71 10.64
CA GLY A 79 7.84 5.74 11.36
C GLY A 79 8.55 6.29 12.58
N TYR A 80 9.66 5.67 13.01
CA TYR A 80 10.40 6.11 14.21
C TYR A 80 11.45 7.15 13.88
N ASP A 81 11.64 8.11 14.78
CA ASP A 81 12.77 9.04 14.77
C ASP A 81 14.03 8.27 15.12
N ASN A 82 15.04 8.33 14.26
CA ASN A 82 16.27 7.60 14.46
C ASN A 82 17.39 8.04 13.52
N HIS A 83 18.44 7.21 13.43
CA HIS A 83 19.67 7.48 12.68
C HIS A 83 19.51 7.67 11.17
N PRO A 84 20.55 8.18 10.48
CA PRO A 84 20.62 8.29 9.02
C PRO A 84 20.24 7.00 8.29
N PRO A 85 19.84 7.07 7.00
CA PRO A 85 19.38 5.90 6.21
C PRO A 85 20.35 4.72 6.22
N GLU A 86 21.65 4.95 6.20
CA GLU A 86 22.70 3.92 6.24
C GLU A 86 22.78 3.18 7.60
N LEU A 87 22.18 3.72 8.65
CA LEU A 87 22.07 3.08 9.96
C LEU A 87 20.69 2.44 10.18
N LYS A 88 19.71 2.76 9.37
CA LYS A 88 18.34 2.21 9.46
C LYS A 88 18.16 0.83 8.79
N GLY A 89 19.22 0.23 8.28
CA GLY A 89 19.18 -1.07 7.61
C GLY A 89 18.57 -1.07 6.19
N ARG A 90 18.34 0.10 5.59
CA ARG A 90 17.95 0.23 4.18
C ARG A 90 19.13 0.12 3.23
N VAL A 91 20.31 0.56 3.70
CA VAL A 91 21.59 0.44 3.01
C VAL A 91 22.42 -0.52 3.85
N TRP A 92 22.85 -1.61 3.28
CA TRP A 92 23.47 -2.70 4.04
C TRP A 92 24.97 -2.47 4.19
N PRO A 93 25.56 -2.78 5.35
CA PRO A 93 27.03 -2.83 5.42
C PRO A 93 27.59 -3.83 4.43
N GLU A 94 28.70 -3.49 3.76
CA GLU A 94 29.39 -4.44 2.85
C GLU A 94 29.72 -5.75 3.57
N SER A 95 30.10 -5.67 4.87
CA SER A 95 30.40 -6.83 5.71
C SER A 95 29.17 -7.74 5.91
N TYR A 96 27.97 -7.15 6.02
CA TYR A 96 26.73 -7.92 6.15
C TYR A 96 26.39 -8.65 4.84
N MET A 97 26.55 -7.97 3.70
CA MET A 97 26.39 -8.58 2.39
C MET A 97 27.40 -9.71 2.15
N ALA A 98 28.66 -9.49 2.51
CA ALA A 98 29.72 -10.51 2.36
C ALA A 98 29.50 -11.75 3.25
N ALA A 99 28.92 -11.57 4.44
CA ALA A 99 28.56 -12.66 5.35
C ALA A 99 27.31 -13.44 4.90
N GLY A 100 26.54 -12.88 3.98
CA GLY A 100 25.24 -13.39 3.56
C GLY A 100 24.12 -13.01 4.53
N PRO A 101 23.14 -12.23 4.07
CA PRO A 101 21.98 -11.83 4.87
C PRO A 101 21.21 -13.05 5.39
N ARG A 102 20.69 -12.92 6.61
CA ARG A 102 19.98 -14.00 7.29
C ARG A 102 18.48 -13.80 7.20
N GLU A 103 17.73 -14.88 7.03
CA GLU A 103 16.28 -14.84 7.22
C GLU A 103 15.96 -14.55 8.68
N MET A 104 15.09 -13.58 8.92
CA MET A 104 14.67 -13.15 10.26
C MET A 104 13.41 -13.85 10.74
N TYR A 105 12.66 -14.45 9.82
CA TYR A 105 11.36 -15.05 10.06
C TYR A 105 11.29 -16.45 9.48
N THR A 106 10.52 -17.33 10.14
CA THR A 106 10.18 -18.63 9.58
C THR A 106 9.13 -18.49 8.48
N PRO A 107 8.94 -19.49 7.60
CA PRO A 107 7.86 -19.47 6.61
C PRO A 107 6.48 -19.24 7.22
N GLU A 108 6.18 -19.82 8.39
CA GLU A 108 4.92 -19.64 9.10
C GLU A 108 4.74 -18.21 9.65
N GLU A 109 5.84 -17.57 10.00
CA GLU A 109 5.85 -16.17 10.45
C GLU A 109 5.60 -15.23 9.28
N LEU A 110 6.21 -15.48 8.14
CA LEU A 110 5.98 -14.73 6.92
C LEU A 110 4.53 -14.87 6.44
N ALA A 111 3.99 -16.09 6.44
CA ALA A 111 2.58 -16.35 6.13
C ALA A 111 1.64 -15.58 7.08
N PHE A 112 1.96 -15.58 8.38
CA PHE A 112 1.21 -14.82 9.37
C PHE A 112 1.27 -13.31 9.11
N GLN A 113 2.43 -12.75 8.74
CA GLN A 113 2.57 -11.32 8.44
C GLN A 113 1.66 -10.90 7.28
N LYS A 114 1.60 -11.68 6.20
CA LYS A 114 0.68 -11.42 5.08
C LYS A 114 -0.77 -11.42 5.54
N ARG A 115 -1.17 -12.46 6.30
CA ARG A 115 -2.52 -12.54 6.85
C ARG A 115 -2.84 -11.38 7.80
N TYR A 116 -1.90 -11.01 8.67
CA TYR A 116 -2.06 -9.85 9.57
C TYR A 116 -2.24 -8.56 8.78
N ALA A 117 -1.38 -8.29 7.81
CA ALA A 117 -1.46 -7.11 6.96
C ALA A 117 -2.83 -7.03 6.25
N PHE A 118 -3.29 -8.12 5.64
CA PHE A 118 -4.59 -8.14 4.96
C PHE A 118 -5.77 -7.86 5.90
N THR A 119 -5.72 -8.32 7.16
CA THR A 119 -6.74 -7.94 8.14
C THR A 119 -6.71 -6.44 8.44
N ARG A 120 -5.54 -5.80 8.43
CA ARG A 120 -5.41 -4.35 8.63
C ARG A 120 -5.95 -3.57 7.44
N LEU A 121 -5.70 -4.03 6.22
CA LEU A 121 -6.24 -3.44 5.00
C LEU A 121 -7.78 -3.50 4.98
N ILE A 122 -8.37 -4.68 5.22
CA ILE A 122 -9.83 -4.86 5.29
C ILE A 122 -10.45 -3.93 6.34
N ARG A 123 -9.85 -3.84 7.54
CA ARG A 123 -10.36 -2.96 8.61
C ARG A 123 -10.39 -1.49 8.25
N ASN A 124 -9.57 -1.08 7.30
CA ASN A 124 -9.51 0.30 6.82
C ASN A 124 -10.29 0.51 5.51
N GLY A 125 -11.20 -0.41 5.16
CA GLY A 125 -12.07 -0.27 3.99
C GLY A 125 -11.41 -0.53 2.65
N ILE A 126 -10.19 -1.08 2.64
CA ILE A 126 -9.47 -1.44 1.42
C ILE A 126 -9.97 -2.80 0.95
N THR A 127 -10.54 -2.83 -0.26
CA THR A 127 -11.10 -4.05 -0.87
C THR A 127 -10.20 -4.65 -1.94
N THR A 128 -9.29 -3.84 -2.50
CA THR A 128 -8.30 -4.28 -3.49
C THR A 128 -6.93 -3.75 -3.10
N ALA A 129 -5.92 -4.62 -3.05
CA ALA A 129 -4.58 -4.23 -2.67
C ALA A 129 -3.50 -4.85 -3.55
N LEU A 130 -2.41 -4.09 -3.73
CA LEU A 130 -1.15 -4.52 -4.32
C LEU A 130 -0.10 -4.58 -3.20
N PRO A 131 0.02 -5.71 -2.49
CA PRO A 131 0.91 -5.83 -1.35
C PRO A 131 2.38 -5.73 -1.76
N ILE A 132 3.18 -5.10 -0.90
CA ILE A 132 4.64 -5.07 -1.01
C ILE A 132 5.25 -5.48 0.32
N ALA A 133 6.48 -6.00 0.28
CA ALA A 133 7.33 -6.11 1.46
C ALA A 133 8.46 -5.11 1.39
N SER A 134 9.01 -4.78 2.54
CA SER A 134 10.05 -3.75 2.64
C SER A 134 11.45 -4.25 2.34
N LEU A 135 11.69 -5.53 2.14
CA LEU A 135 12.98 -6.16 1.82
C LEU A 135 14.17 -5.66 2.67
N PHE A 136 13.94 -5.33 3.94
CA PHE A 136 15.00 -4.79 4.80
C PHE A 136 16.05 -5.82 5.22
N TYR A 137 15.75 -7.10 5.08
CA TYR A 137 16.60 -8.20 5.55
C TYR A 137 16.96 -9.21 4.46
N ARG A 138 16.31 -9.14 3.29
CA ARG A 138 16.54 -10.03 2.17
C ARG A 138 17.39 -9.39 1.09
N ALA A 139 18.41 -10.11 0.62
CA ALA A 139 19.31 -9.59 -0.40
C ALA A 139 18.65 -9.47 -1.78
N TRP A 140 17.79 -10.41 -2.17
CA TRP A 140 17.42 -10.55 -3.57
C TRP A 140 15.93 -10.46 -3.86
N GLY A 141 15.10 -10.66 -2.88
CA GLY A 141 13.66 -10.56 -3.08
C GLY A 141 12.85 -11.42 -2.12
N GLU A 142 11.58 -11.50 -2.38
CA GLU A 142 10.64 -12.36 -1.68
C GLU A 142 10.59 -13.75 -2.33
N THR A 143 10.11 -14.74 -1.60
CA THR A 143 10.00 -16.10 -2.13
C THR A 143 8.63 -16.38 -2.71
N ALA A 144 8.55 -17.31 -3.65
CA ALA A 144 7.28 -17.74 -4.20
C ALA A 144 6.40 -18.39 -3.12
N GLU A 145 6.98 -19.18 -2.20
CA GLU A 145 6.27 -19.84 -1.11
C GLU A 145 5.61 -18.84 -0.15
N GLU A 146 6.27 -17.73 0.13
CA GLU A 146 5.67 -16.66 0.94
C GLU A 146 4.44 -16.05 0.26
N PHE A 147 4.49 -15.88 -1.06
CA PHE A 147 3.37 -15.35 -1.83
C PHE A 147 2.30 -16.41 -2.14
N ASP A 148 2.64 -17.69 -2.19
CA ASP A 148 1.66 -18.77 -2.17
C ASP A 148 0.83 -18.70 -0.88
N ALA A 149 1.48 -18.54 0.27
CA ALA A 149 0.79 -18.34 1.56
C ALA A 149 -0.02 -17.02 1.61
N ALA A 150 0.46 -15.96 0.93
CA ALA A 150 -0.31 -14.73 0.79
C ALA A 150 -1.59 -14.95 -0.04
N ALA A 151 -1.53 -15.74 -1.11
CA ALA A 151 -2.70 -16.09 -1.92
C ALA A 151 -3.72 -16.90 -1.10
N GLU A 152 -3.26 -17.87 -0.30
CA GLU A 152 -4.12 -18.62 0.62
C GLU A 152 -4.78 -17.69 1.66
N ALA A 153 -4.00 -16.81 2.30
CA ALA A 153 -4.53 -15.87 3.29
C ALA A 153 -5.58 -14.92 2.68
N ALA A 154 -5.34 -14.41 1.47
CA ALA A 154 -6.29 -13.55 0.77
C ALA A 154 -7.57 -14.31 0.39
N ALA A 155 -7.46 -15.56 -0.08
CA ALA A 155 -8.60 -16.41 -0.39
C ALA A 155 -9.48 -16.69 0.84
N ASP A 156 -8.87 -17.04 1.97
CA ASP A 156 -9.57 -17.30 3.24
C ASP A 156 -10.31 -16.07 3.76
N LEU A 157 -9.64 -14.92 3.72
CA LEU A 157 -10.22 -13.64 4.14
C LEU A 157 -11.24 -13.10 3.13
N GLY A 158 -11.18 -13.58 1.88
CA GLY A 158 -12.00 -13.09 0.77
C GLY A 158 -11.53 -11.74 0.25
N MET A 159 -10.25 -11.41 0.40
CA MET A 159 -9.68 -10.15 -0.05
C MET A 159 -9.30 -10.22 -1.54
N ARG A 160 -9.52 -9.14 -2.27
CA ARG A 160 -9.00 -8.99 -3.63
C ARG A 160 -7.57 -8.46 -3.59
N VAL A 161 -6.66 -9.18 -4.26
CA VAL A 161 -5.23 -8.82 -4.27
C VAL A 161 -4.62 -8.96 -5.66
N TYR A 162 -3.57 -8.19 -5.91
CA TYR A 162 -2.63 -8.36 -7.00
C TYR A 162 -1.28 -8.72 -6.39
N LEU A 163 -0.88 -9.96 -6.48
CA LEU A 163 0.31 -10.50 -5.84
C LEU A 163 1.48 -10.56 -6.82
N GLY A 164 2.67 -10.21 -6.35
CA GLY A 164 3.91 -10.32 -7.11
C GLY A 164 5.08 -10.34 -6.15
N PRO A 165 5.80 -11.47 -6.00
CA PRO A 165 7.04 -11.51 -5.22
C PRO A 165 8.01 -10.46 -5.76
N ALA A 166 8.53 -9.60 -4.88
CA ALA A 166 9.49 -8.59 -5.29
C ALA A 166 10.85 -9.21 -5.61
N TYR A 167 11.53 -8.69 -6.64
CA TYR A 167 12.86 -9.12 -7.05
C TYR A 167 13.74 -7.94 -7.46
N ARG A 168 15.05 -8.12 -7.41
CA ARG A 168 16.04 -7.11 -7.77
C ARG A 168 17.37 -7.72 -8.17
N SER A 169 18.20 -6.99 -8.89
CA SER A 169 19.56 -7.38 -9.29
C SER A 169 20.66 -6.72 -8.46
N GLY A 170 20.31 -5.86 -7.50
CA GLY A 170 21.30 -5.15 -6.71
C GLY A 170 20.80 -4.71 -5.34
N ASN A 171 21.76 -4.31 -4.52
CA ASN A 171 21.55 -3.74 -3.21
C ASN A 171 22.41 -2.51 -3.03
N LEU A 172 21.89 -1.51 -2.31
CA LEU A 172 22.73 -0.42 -1.82
C LEU A 172 23.55 -0.96 -0.66
N VAL A 173 24.86 -0.71 -0.71
CA VAL A 173 25.79 -1.07 0.35
C VAL A 173 26.52 0.17 0.85
N VAL A 174 27.02 0.11 2.09
CA VAL A 174 27.79 1.17 2.71
C VAL A 174 29.09 0.61 3.27
N ASP A 175 30.20 1.30 2.94
CA ASP A 175 31.51 0.97 3.48
C ASP A 175 31.73 1.56 4.90
N VAL A 176 32.88 1.25 5.50
CA VAL A 176 33.28 1.76 6.82
C VAL A 176 33.45 3.28 6.86
N ASN A 177 33.62 3.94 5.73
CA ASN A 177 33.72 5.40 5.60
C ASN A 177 32.36 6.06 5.32
N ARG A 178 31.26 5.31 5.43
CA ARG A 178 29.88 5.73 5.13
C ARG A 178 29.66 6.11 3.66
N LYS A 179 30.48 5.62 2.74
CA LYS A 179 30.29 5.81 1.32
C LYS A 179 29.32 4.76 0.82
N ILE A 180 28.24 5.22 0.17
CA ILE A 180 27.23 4.35 -0.44
C ILE A 180 27.75 3.87 -1.80
N GLY A 181 27.62 2.58 -2.04
CA GLY A 181 27.94 1.88 -3.26
C GLY A 181 26.85 0.88 -3.62
N PHE A 182 27.17 -0.02 -4.55
CA PHE A 182 26.26 -1.04 -5.03
C PHE A 182 26.91 -2.41 -5.00
N HIS A 183 26.07 -3.41 -4.71
CA HIS A 183 26.42 -4.81 -4.89
C HIS A 183 25.42 -5.44 -5.84
N TYR A 184 25.84 -5.80 -7.05
CA TYR A 184 24.99 -6.36 -8.11
C TYR A 184 25.27 -7.82 -8.36
N ASP A 185 24.19 -8.58 -8.59
CA ASP A 185 24.15 -9.90 -9.19
C ASP A 185 23.02 -9.96 -10.22
N GLU A 186 23.37 -9.71 -11.47
CA GLU A 186 22.37 -9.68 -12.55
C GLU A 186 21.75 -11.04 -12.81
N THR A 187 22.53 -12.12 -12.68
CA THR A 187 22.01 -13.49 -12.85
C THR A 187 20.91 -13.77 -11.83
N ARG A 188 21.14 -13.39 -10.57
CA ARG A 188 20.11 -13.54 -9.52
C ARG A 188 18.88 -12.69 -9.78
N GLY A 189 19.06 -11.46 -10.27
CA GLY A 189 17.94 -10.60 -10.65
C GLY A 189 17.09 -11.21 -11.77
N LEU A 190 17.73 -11.72 -12.83
CA LEU A 190 17.03 -12.37 -13.94
C LEU A 190 16.35 -13.67 -13.52
N THR A 191 16.93 -14.43 -12.59
CA THR A 191 16.27 -15.59 -11.97
C THR A 191 15.00 -15.15 -11.25
N GLY A 192 15.03 -14.02 -10.53
CA GLY A 192 13.85 -13.48 -9.87
C GLY A 192 12.70 -13.12 -10.83
N VAL A 193 13.02 -12.64 -12.04
CA VAL A 193 11.99 -12.44 -13.09
C VAL A 193 11.35 -13.77 -13.48
N ALA A 194 12.16 -14.82 -13.73
CA ALA A 194 11.64 -16.13 -14.10
C ALA A 194 10.76 -16.74 -12.99
N GLU A 195 11.20 -16.64 -11.73
CA GLU A 195 10.41 -17.06 -10.56
C GLU A 195 9.07 -16.30 -10.48
N ALA A 196 9.07 -14.99 -10.78
CA ALA A 196 7.85 -14.18 -10.81
C ALA A 196 6.93 -14.56 -11.99
N GLU A 197 7.47 -14.88 -13.17
CA GLU A 197 6.70 -15.39 -14.32
C GLU A 197 6.01 -16.73 -13.96
N ASP A 198 6.72 -17.64 -13.30
CA ASP A 198 6.16 -18.91 -12.83
C ASP A 198 5.06 -18.69 -11.78
N PHE A 199 5.24 -17.71 -10.88
CA PHE A 199 4.20 -17.33 -9.93
C PHE A 199 2.95 -16.80 -10.65
N VAL A 200 3.10 -15.93 -11.64
CA VAL A 200 1.98 -15.44 -12.47
C VAL A 200 1.25 -16.62 -13.13
N ALA A 201 1.97 -17.56 -13.71
CA ALA A 201 1.37 -18.72 -14.38
C ALA A 201 0.50 -19.57 -13.43
N ARG A 202 0.88 -19.66 -12.14
CA ARG A 202 0.13 -20.43 -11.13
C ARG A 202 -1.07 -19.71 -10.54
N HIS A 203 -1.00 -18.38 -10.36
CA HIS A 203 -1.95 -17.64 -9.54
C HIS A 203 -2.83 -16.66 -10.30
N GLU A 204 -2.49 -16.26 -11.53
CA GLU A 204 -3.27 -15.27 -12.25
C GLU A 204 -4.73 -15.68 -12.42
N ASN A 205 -5.63 -14.79 -12.01
CA ASN A 205 -7.06 -14.95 -12.11
C ASN A 205 -7.65 -16.18 -11.38
N THR A 206 -7.04 -16.60 -10.27
CA THR A 206 -7.53 -17.70 -9.43
C THR A 206 -8.58 -17.21 -8.41
N GLN A 207 -9.17 -18.14 -7.65
CA GLN A 207 -10.22 -17.88 -6.64
C GLN A 207 -11.41 -17.03 -7.20
N GLY A 208 -11.77 -17.30 -8.45
CA GLY A 208 -12.86 -16.59 -9.11
C GLY A 208 -12.57 -15.10 -9.34
N GLY A 209 -11.30 -14.75 -9.56
CA GLY A 209 -10.82 -13.41 -9.86
C GLY A 209 -10.49 -12.56 -8.64
N LEU A 210 -10.45 -13.15 -7.43
CA LEU A 210 -9.97 -12.46 -6.23
C LEU A 210 -8.44 -12.37 -6.21
N ILE A 211 -7.75 -13.42 -6.65
CA ILE A 211 -6.29 -13.43 -6.76
C ILE A 211 -5.91 -13.09 -8.20
N ARG A 212 -5.25 -11.97 -8.34
CA ARG A 212 -4.57 -11.51 -9.56
C ARG A 212 -3.09 -11.36 -9.27
N THR A 213 -2.31 -11.18 -10.30
CA THR A 213 -0.86 -11.09 -10.18
C THR A 213 -0.31 -9.82 -10.81
N MET A 214 0.93 -9.48 -10.44
CA MET A 214 1.72 -8.41 -11.05
C MET A 214 3.18 -8.82 -11.09
N LEU A 215 3.99 -8.11 -11.87
CA LEU A 215 5.44 -8.13 -11.72
C LEU A 215 5.88 -6.99 -10.79
N ALA A 216 6.84 -7.27 -9.92
CA ALA A 216 7.25 -6.34 -8.87
C ALA A 216 8.79 -6.22 -8.79
N PRO A 217 9.49 -5.71 -9.83
CA PRO A 217 10.87 -5.25 -9.63
C PRO A 217 10.87 -4.21 -8.50
N ASP A 218 11.85 -4.31 -7.57
CA ASP A 218 11.77 -3.62 -6.28
C ASP A 218 11.87 -2.09 -6.42
N ARG A 219 13.07 -1.59 -6.76
CA ARG A 219 13.37 -0.17 -6.85
C ARG A 219 14.25 0.09 -8.06
N ILE A 220 14.11 1.25 -8.67
CA ILE A 220 14.85 1.56 -9.89
C ILE A 220 16.38 1.49 -9.70
N GLU A 221 16.89 1.97 -8.57
CA GLU A 221 18.33 1.96 -8.27
C GLU A 221 18.88 0.56 -7.91
N THR A 222 17.99 -0.41 -7.67
CA THR A 222 18.37 -1.81 -7.38
C THR A 222 18.18 -2.72 -8.60
N CYS A 223 17.75 -2.17 -9.73
CA CYS A 223 17.48 -2.91 -10.96
C CYS A 223 18.47 -2.53 -12.05
N THR A 224 19.18 -3.50 -12.64
CA THR A 224 20.00 -3.23 -13.83
C THR A 224 19.13 -2.88 -15.03
N PRO A 225 19.67 -2.18 -16.05
CA PRO A 225 18.93 -1.91 -17.27
C PRO A 225 18.38 -3.18 -17.96
N GLU A 226 19.11 -4.29 -17.87
CA GLU A 226 18.66 -5.57 -18.42
C GLU A 226 17.47 -6.14 -17.64
N LEU A 227 17.51 -6.06 -16.29
CA LEU A 227 16.39 -6.47 -15.46
C LEU A 227 15.14 -5.64 -15.76
N LEU A 228 15.28 -4.32 -15.89
CA LEU A 228 14.16 -3.44 -16.25
C LEU A 228 13.55 -3.81 -17.61
N ARG A 229 14.39 -4.00 -18.63
CA ARG A 229 13.96 -4.40 -19.99
C ARG A 229 13.22 -5.73 -19.97
N ARG A 230 13.78 -6.74 -19.28
CA ARG A 230 13.21 -8.07 -19.19
C ARG A 230 11.86 -8.07 -18.44
N SER A 231 11.78 -7.26 -17.36
CA SER A 231 10.54 -7.11 -16.58
C SER A 231 9.42 -6.43 -17.39
N GLY A 232 9.73 -5.33 -18.09
CA GLY A 232 8.76 -4.66 -18.97
C GLY A 232 8.24 -5.57 -20.10
N ALA A 233 9.15 -6.30 -20.74
CA ALA A 233 8.80 -7.26 -21.79
C ALA A 233 7.90 -8.38 -21.24
N ALA A 234 8.21 -8.91 -20.06
CA ALA A 234 7.43 -9.95 -19.40
C ALA A 234 6.02 -9.46 -19.03
N ALA A 235 5.90 -8.24 -18.46
CA ALA A 235 4.61 -7.66 -18.11
C ALA A 235 3.70 -7.51 -19.33
N ARG A 236 4.25 -7.04 -20.46
CA ARG A 236 3.50 -6.95 -21.72
C ARG A 236 3.08 -8.31 -22.24
N ALA A 237 3.99 -9.30 -22.23
CA ALA A 237 3.70 -10.65 -22.72
C ALA A 237 2.64 -11.38 -21.90
N LEU A 238 2.67 -11.21 -20.57
CA LEU A 238 1.73 -11.83 -19.64
C LEU A 238 0.42 -11.04 -19.50
N GLY A 239 0.38 -9.77 -19.90
CA GLY A 239 -0.78 -8.90 -19.75
C GLY A 239 -1.11 -8.59 -18.28
N VAL A 240 -0.11 -8.55 -17.40
CA VAL A 240 -0.26 -8.24 -15.98
C VAL A 240 0.31 -6.86 -15.65
N PRO A 241 -0.15 -6.19 -14.57
CA PRO A 241 0.45 -4.95 -14.11
C PRO A 241 1.93 -5.14 -13.72
N ILE A 242 2.68 -4.04 -13.81
CA ILE A 242 4.05 -3.98 -13.29
C ILE A 242 4.18 -2.79 -12.36
N ARG A 243 4.74 -3.00 -11.16
CA ARG A 243 5.00 -1.94 -10.18
C ARG A 243 6.49 -1.85 -9.91
N LEU A 244 7.02 -0.61 -9.89
CA LEU A 244 8.41 -0.31 -9.57
C LEU A 244 8.47 0.96 -8.74
N HIS A 245 9.08 0.93 -7.55
CA HIS A 245 9.36 2.15 -6.81
C HIS A 245 10.30 3.05 -7.61
N CYS A 246 9.86 4.27 -7.89
CA CYS A 246 10.58 5.20 -8.74
C CYS A 246 10.35 6.64 -8.29
N CYS A 247 11.40 7.44 -8.33
CA CYS A 247 11.37 8.86 -7.98
C CYS A 247 10.95 9.11 -6.51
N GLN A 248 11.31 8.20 -5.59
CA GLN A 248 10.95 8.26 -4.18
C GLN A 248 11.85 9.20 -3.37
N SER A 249 13.12 9.33 -3.75
CA SER A 249 14.08 10.10 -2.96
C SER A 249 15.13 10.79 -3.82
N ARG A 250 15.72 11.86 -3.27
CA ARG A 250 16.86 12.55 -3.90
C ARG A 250 18.04 11.60 -4.08
N LEU A 251 18.32 10.76 -3.09
CA LEU A 251 19.41 9.78 -3.15
C LEU A 251 19.22 8.83 -4.33
N GLU A 252 18.02 8.25 -4.50
CA GLU A 252 17.70 7.39 -5.64
C GLU A 252 17.95 8.09 -6.97
N TYR A 253 17.44 9.33 -7.13
CA TYR A 253 17.60 10.11 -8.35
C TYR A 253 19.07 10.35 -8.67
N ASP A 254 19.84 10.81 -7.67
CA ASP A 254 21.26 11.12 -7.84
C ASP A 254 22.10 9.85 -8.15
N LEU A 255 21.74 8.70 -7.55
CA LEU A 255 22.40 7.42 -7.83
C LEU A 255 22.14 6.94 -9.25
N VAL A 256 20.89 7.00 -9.72
CA VAL A 256 20.53 6.63 -11.09
C VAL A 256 21.23 7.56 -12.10
N LEU A 257 21.23 8.86 -11.84
CA LEU A 257 21.93 9.84 -12.68
C LEU A 257 23.43 9.57 -12.71
N GLN A 258 24.05 9.28 -11.57
CA GLN A 258 25.49 9.00 -11.49
C GLN A 258 25.87 7.74 -12.27
N GLN A 259 25.05 6.68 -12.21
CA GLN A 259 25.35 5.41 -12.85
C GLN A 259 25.08 5.40 -14.34
N HIS A 260 24.02 6.06 -14.77
CA HIS A 260 23.48 5.92 -16.13
C HIS A 260 23.53 7.21 -16.94
N GLY A 261 23.86 8.36 -16.31
CA GLY A 261 23.82 9.67 -16.97
C GLY A 261 22.41 10.09 -17.40
N LYS A 262 21.37 9.51 -16.79
CA LYS A 262 19.95 9.66 -17.13
C LYS A 262 19.12 9.86 -15.89
N SER A 263 17.97 10.53 -16.03
CA SER A 263 16.96 10.54 -15.00
C SER A 263 16.34 9.15 -14.83
N PRO A 264 15.68 8.86 -13.71
CA PRO A 264 14.93 7.62 -13.53
C PRO A 264 13.94 7.32 -14.66
N LEU A 265 13.16 8.33 -15.09
CA LEU A 265 12.17 8.13 -16.15
C LEU A 265 12.80 7.99 -17.56
N GLU A 266 13.92 8.66 -17.83
CA GLU A 266 14.68 8.41 -19.04
C GLU A 266 15.23 6.98 -19.09
N LEU A 267 15.72 6.45 -17.97
CA LEU A 267 16.17 5.07 -17.89
C LEU A 267 15.02 4.08 -18.15
N LEU A 268 13.84 4.29 -17.59
CA LEU A 268 12.67 3.45 -17.85
C LEU A 268 12.24 3.50 -19.32
N ARG A 269 12.21 4.69 -19.94
CA ARG A 269 11.91 4.85 -21.37
C ARG A 269 12.92 4.09 -22.23
N ASP A 270 14.20 4.29 -21.98
CA ASP A 270 15.28 3.77 -22.82
C ASP A 270 15.48 2.26 -22.66
N THR A 271 14.98 1.67 -21.57
CA THR A 271 14.91 0.23 -21.36
C THR A 271 13.59 -0.40 -21.84
N ASP A 272 12.70 0.36 -22.46
CA ASP A 272 11.37 -0.12 -22.88
C ASP A 272 10.60 -0.79 -21.73
N PHE A 273 10.67 -0.19 -20.54
CA PHE A 273 10.08 -0.75 -19.33
C PHE A 273 8.56 -0.64 -19.31
N PHE A 274 8.00 0.45 -19.82
CA PHE A 274 6.58 0.75 -19.66
C PHE A 274 5.67 -0.31 -20.31
N ALA A 275 4.66 -0.73 -19.54
CA ALA A 275 3.59 -1.64 -19.94
C ALA A 275 2.23 -0.96 -19.70
N PRO A 276 1.12 -1.47 -20.26
CA PRO A 276 -0.19 -0.81 -20.19
C PRO A 276 -0.71 -0.49 -18.78
N SER A 277 -0.26 -1.21 -17.77
CA SER A 277 -0.62 -0.97 -16.36
C SER A 277 0.68 -0.84 -15.54
N THR A 278 1.53 0.11 -15.90
CA THR A 278 2.71 0.46 -15.10
C THR A 278 2.31 1.35 -13.94
N ILE A 279 2.72 0.98 -12.73
CA ILE A 279 2.47 1.71 -11.48
C ILE A 279 3.80 2.11 -10.88
N LEU A 280 3.95 3.40 -10.65
CA LEU A 280 5.15 4.00 -10.05
C LEU A 280 4.79 4.61 -8.70
N PRO A 281 5.07 3.93 -7.57
CA PRO A 281 4.91 4.52 -6.25
C PRO A 281 5.73 5.79 -6.10
N HIS A 282 5.15 6.77 -5.42
CA HIS A 282 5.67 8.06 -4.99
C HIS A 282 5.74 9.15 -6.06
N GLY A 283 6.63 9.10 -7.06
CA GLY A 283 6.73 10.14 -8.09
C GLY A 283 7.08 11.55 -7.55
N LEU A 284 7.94 11.65 -6.53
CA LEU A 284 8.23 12.92 -5.83
C LEU A 284 9.38 13.71 -6.48
N PHE A 285 10.43 13.02 -6.92
CA PHE A 285 11.69 13.61 -7.38
C PHE A 285 11.83 13.45 -8.89
N LEU A 286 11.39 14.46 -9.62
CA LEU A 286 11.51 14.55 -11.07
C LEU A 286 12.24 15.84 -11.43
N SER A 287 12.70 15.96 -12.68
CA SER A 287 13.34 17.16 -13.22
C SER A 287 12.49 18.42 -12.93
N GLY A 288 13.11 19.41 -12.31
CA GLY A 288 12.45 20.65 -11.91
C GLY A 288 11.54 20.56 -10.69
N LEU A 289 11.45 19.42 -10.01
CA LEU A 289 10.63 19.21 -8.81
C LEU A 289 11.51 18.80 -7.61
N ASN A 290 11.08 19.20 -6.41
CA ASN A 290 11.75 18.83 -5.14
C ASN A 290 13.27 19.03 -5.13
N GLY A 291 13.75 20.13 -5.78
CA GLY A 291 15.16 20.50 -5.81
C GLY A 291 16.01 19.70 -6.81
N ILE A 292 15.41 18.92 -7.69
CA ILE A 292 16.12 18.30 -8.82
C ILE A 292 16.41 19.38 -9.86
N THR A 293 17.70 19.63 -10.11
CA THR A 293 18.18 20.65 -11.07
C THR A 293 18.63 20.05 -12.41
N HIS A 294 18.80 18.74 -12.47
CA HIS A 294 19.09 18.05 -13.73
C HIS A 294 17.94 18.22 -14.71
N ALA A 295 18.24 18.71 -15.91
CA ALA A 295 17.24 18.92 -16.96
C ALA A 295 16.97 17.61 -17.71
N ALA A 296 15.76 17.05 -17.55
CA ALA A 296 15.28 15.87 -18.25
C ALA A 296 13.80 16.03 -18.61
N PRO A 297 13.30 15.35 -19.65
CA PRO A 297 11.89 15.44 -20.07
C PRO A 297 10.98 14.52 -19.23
N ASP A 298 11.17 14.47 -17.90
CA ASP A 298 10.51 13.51 -17.02
C ASP A 298 8.99 13.61 -17.09
N LEU A 299 8.43 14.82 -17.08
CA LEU A 299 6.97 15.01 -17.15
C LEU A 299 6.39 14.56 -18.50
N ASP A 300 7.10 14.82 -19.59
CA ASP A 300 6.68 14.39 -20.93
C ASP A 300 6.71 12.85 -21.03
N ILE A 301 7.76 12.22 -20.48
CA ILE A 301 7.88 10.77 -20.45
C ILE A 301 6.75 10.17 -19.60
N LEU A 302 6.51 10.71 -18.41
CA LEU A 302 5.45 10.22 -17.51
C LEU A 302 4.08 10.32 -18.19
N THR A 303 3.76 11.47 -18.79
CA THR A 303 2.49 11.70 -19.47
C THR A 303 2.34 10.79 -20.69
N ALA A 304 3.37 10.67 -21.52
CA ALA A 304 3.34 9.86 -22.72
C ALA A 304 3.29 8.36 -22.44
N SER A 305 3.85 7.89 -21.32
CA SER A 305 3.85 6.48 -20.94
C SER A 305 2.49 5.97 -20.48
N GLY A 306 1.61 6.85 -20.00
CA GLY A 306 0.36 6.46 -19.35
C GLY A 306 0.55 5.73 -18.01
N ALA A 307 1.76 5.72 -17.46
CA ALA A 307 2.04 5.13 -16.15
C ALA A 307 1.27 5.87 -15.05
N ALA A 308 0.73 5.10 -14.11
CA ALA A 308 0.03 5.64 -12.95
C ALA A 308 1.00 5.89 -11.78
N LEU A 309 0.78 6.97 -11.05
CA LEU A 309 1.45 7.21 -9.78
C LEU A 309 0.63 6.62 -8.62
N ALA A 310 1.28 5.91 -7.70
CA ALA A 310 0.70 5.56 -6.41
C ALA A 310 1.16 6.58 -5.35
N HIS A 311 0.28 7.50 -4.96
CA HIS A 311 0.58 8.53 -3.99
C HIS A 311 0.44 7.99 -2.56
N CYS A 312 1.52 8.07 -1.76
CA CYS A 312 1.60 7.55 -0.40
C CYS A 312 1.91 8.68 0.61
N PRO A 313 0.96 9.58 0.89
CA PRO A 313 1.24 10.82 1.65
C PRO A 313 1.80 10.55 3.04
N LEU A 314 1.25 9.56 3.77
CA LEU A 314 1.58 9.34 5.18
C LEU A 314 3.04 8.92 5.36
N VAL A 315 3.51 7.93 4.62
CA VAL A 315 4.88 7.45 4.71
C VAL A 315 5.88 8.51 4.26
N MET A 316 5.52 9.29 3.24
CA MET A 316 6.38 10.37 2.74
C MET A 316 6.48 11.52 3.73
N ALA A 317 5.37 11.96 4.31
CA ALA A 317 5.34 13.05 5.28
C ALA A 317 6.12 12.73 6.57
N ARG A 318 6.09 11.46 7.02
CA ARG A 318 6.95 10.98 8.13
C ARG A 318 8.45 11.15 7.82
N GLY A 319 8.83 11.04 6.55
CA GLY A 319 10.19 11.31 6.08
C GLY A 319 10.46 12.77 5.71
N GLY A 320 9.58 13.72 6.06
CA GLY A 320 9.71 15.14 5.74
C GLY A 320 9.57 15.47 4.26
N LYS A 321 8.85 14.65 3.49
CA LYS A 321 8.68 14.79 2.04
C LYS A 321 7.20 14.95 1.68
N ILE A 322 6.91 15.75 0.68
CA ILE A 322 5.56 15.92 0.12
C ILE A 322 5.60 15.89 -1.41
N MET A 323 4.47 15.56 -2.01
CA MET A 323 4.31 15.69 -3.47
C MET A 323 3.97 17.14 -3.80
N HIS A 324 4.95 17.89 -4.30
CA HIS A 324 4.77 19.29 -4.73
C HIS A 324 4.08 19.43 -6.09
N SER A 325 3.60 18.35 -6.66
CA SER A 325 3.18 18.31 -8.06
C SER A 325 1.84 17.61 -8.27
N PHE A 326 1.08 17.33 -7.21
CA PHE A 326 -0.22 16.64 -7.32
C PHE A 326 -1.16 17.35 -8.30
N VAL A 327 -1.33 18.67 -8.14
CA VAL A 327 -2.18 19.50 -9.01
C VAL A 327 -1.66 19.44 -10.45
N ARG A 328 -0.36 19.62 -10.65
CA ARG A 328 0.28 19.58 -11.96
C ARG A 328 0.10 18.23 -12.65
N PHE A 329 0.27 17.11 -11.92
CA PHE A 329 0.06 15.78 -12.49
C PHE A 329 -1.40 15.55 -12.87
N ARG A 330 -2.34 15.94 -11.99
CA ARG A 330 -3.78 15.88 -12.28
C ARG A 330 -4.11 16.67 -13.55
N ASP A 331 -3.64 17.90 -13.65
CA ASP A 331 -3.95 18.81 -14.75
C ASP A 331 -3.30 18.36 -16.08
N LEU A 332 -2.19 17.62 -16.03
CA LEU A 332 -1.57 16.95 -17.17
C LEU A 332 -2.24 15.62 -17.53
N GLY A 333 -3.23 15.16 -16.76
CA GLY A 333 -3.91 13.90 -16.98
C GLY A 333 -3.10 12.67 -16.62
N VAL A 334 -2.04 12.79 -15.80
CA VAL A 334 -1.32 11.65 -15.25
C VAL A 334 -2.25 10.88 -14.30
N PRO A 335 -2.46 9.58 -14.50
CA PRO A 335 -3.27 8.79 -13.59
C PRO A 335 -2.67 8.76 -12.19
N ILE A 336 -3.45 9.12 -11.18
CA ILE A 336 -3.02 9.08 -9.77
C ILE A 336 -3.96 8.17 -9.01
N GLY A 337 -3.39 7.14 -8.39
CA GLY A 337 -4.05 6.35 -7.35
C GLY A 337 -3.39 6.57 -6.00
N MET A 338 -3.94 5.93 -4.95
CA MET A 338 -3.41 6.02 -3.60
C MET A 338 -2.69 4.73 -3.21
N GLY A 339 -1.72 4.85 -2.30
CA GLY A 339 -1.06 3.76 -1.61
C GLY A 339 -0.89 4.07 -0.13
N THR A 340 -0.86 3.05 0.72
CA THR A 340 -0.57 3.24 2.15
C THR A 340 0.92 3.12 2.48
N ASP A 341 1.63 2.22 1.89
CA ASP A 341 3.09 1.97 2.02
C ASP A 341 3.61 1.98 3.48
N THR A 342 2.75 1.87 4.47
CA THR A 342 3.15 1.89 5.89
C THR A 342 2.04 1.43 6.82
N HIS A 343 2.39 1.19 8.07
CA HIS A 343 1.43 1.00 9.15
C HIS A 343 1.18 2.34 9.89
N PRO A 344 -0.08 2.71 10.22
CA PRO A 344 -1.32 2.00 9.89
C PRO A 344 -1.68 2.12 8.41
N ALA A 345 -2.25 1.04 7.85
CA ALA A 345 -2.76 1.00 6.49
C ALA A 345 -4.12 1.73 6.41
N ASP A 346 -4.16 3.00 6.79
CA ASP A 346 -5.37 3.81 6.90
C ASP A 346 -5.50 4.72 5.68
N MET A 347 -6.37 4.33 4.75
CA MET A 347 -6.59 5.07 3.51
C MET A 347 -7.23 6.43 3.77
N ILE A 348 -8.11 6.55 4.77
CA ILE A 348 -8.77 7.82 5.11
C ILE A 348 -7.73 8.83 5.62
N GLN A 349 -6.82 8.39 6.51
CA GLN A 349 -5.72 9.25 6.97
C GLN A 349 -4.77 9.63 5.83
N ASN A 350 -4.48 8.71 4.90
CA ASN A 350 -3.68 9.01 3.72
C ASN A 350 -4.36 10.08 2.84
N MET A 351 -5.65 9.94 2.55
CA MET A 351 -6.40 10.95 1.80
C MET A 351 -6.41 12.31 2.52
N ALA A 352 -6.68 12.33 3.82
CA ALA A 352 -6.71 13.55 4.63
C ALA A 352 -5.37 14.30 4.58
N LEU A 353 -4.28 13.57 4.82
CA LEU A 353 -2.93 14.14 4.76
C LEU A 353 -2.56 14.58 3.34
N GLY A 354 -2.96 13.82 2.33
CA GLY A 354 -2.78 14.17 0.93
C GLY A 354 -3.41 15.52 0.58
N VAL A 355 -4.67 15.74 0.99
CA VAL A 355 -5.34 17.04 0.82
C VAL A 355 -4.56 18.16 1.50
N MET A 356 -4.14 17.96 2.75
CA MET A 356 -3.43 19.00 3.52
C MET A 356 -2.08 19.31 2.90
N THR A 357 -1.29 18.29 2.57
CA THR A 357 0.06 18.49 2.00
C THR A 357 0.03 19.09 0.61
N ALA A 358 -0.94 18.72 -0.24
CA ALA A 358 -1.12 19.35 -1.55
C ALA A 358 -1.46 20.84 -1.42
N ARG A 359 -2.38 21.20 -0.53
CA ARG A 359 -2.72 22.62 -0.28
C ARG A 359 -1.54 23.42 0.27
N ILE A 360 -0.73 22.80 1.15
CA ILE A 360 0.49 23.44 1.67
C ILE A 360 1.50 23.65 0.54
N ALA A 361 1.70 22.64 -0.32
CA ALA A 361 2.62 22.71 -1.44
C ALA A 361 2.27 23.80 -2.45
N GLU A 362 0.98 23.99 -2.73
CA GLU A 362 0.47 25.00 -3.65
C GLU A 362 0.33 26.39 -2.99
N GLY A 363 0.31 26.45 -1.64
CA GLY A 363 0.01 27.70 -0.92
C GLY A 363 -1.43 28.19 -1.12
N ASP A 364 -2.34 27.30 -1.55
CA ASP A 364 -3.73 27.59 -1.90
C ASP A 364 -4.67 26.54 -1.28
N PRO A 365 -5.56 26.93 -0.35
CA PRO A 365 -6.51 26.01 0.27
C PRO A 365 -7.58 25.48 -0.70
N THR A 366 -7.70 26.05 -1.90
CA THR A 366 -8.68 25.68 -2.91
C THR A 366 -8.09 24.82 -4.04
N SER A 367 -6.79 24.60 -4.06
CA SER A 367 -6.05 23.90 -5.13
C SER A 367 -6.51 22.46 -5.32
N VAL A 368 -6.94 21.78 -4.25
CA VAL A 368 -7.50 20.43 -4.27
C VAL A 368 -8.71 20.31 -3.36
N ARG A 369 -9.62 19.43 -3.71
CA ARG A 369 -10.82 19.08 -2.94
C ARG A 369 -10.67 17.71 -2.30
N ALA A 370 -11.47 17.41 -1.28
CA ALA A 370 -11.58 16.07 -0.70
C ALA A 370 -11.94 15.02 -1.75
N ALA A 371 -12.80 15.36 -2.71
CA ALA A 371 -13.20 14.51 -3.81
C ALA A 371 -12.00 14.06 -4.69
N ASP A 372 -11.01 14.93 -4.93
CA ASP A 372 -9.86 14.59 -5.77
C ASP A 372 -9.04 13.42 -5.18
N PHE A 373 -8.95 13.33 -3.86
CA PHE A 373 -8.28 12.24 -3.14
C PHE A 373 -9.16 11.01 -2.94
N TYR A 374 -10.47 11.20 -2.78
CA TYR A 374 -11.42 10.09 -2.78
C TYR A 374 -11.47 9.39 -4.13
N ASP A 375 -11.46 10.16 -5.22
CA ASP A 375 -11.36 9.64 -6.57
C ASP A 375 -10.02 8.91 -6.80
N ALA A 376 -8.91 9.45 -6.31
CA ALA A 376 -7.61 8.76 -6.38
C ALA A 376 -7.61 7.41 -5.63
N ALA A 377 -8.25 7.34 -4.45
CA ALA A 377 -8.35 6.11 -3.65
C ALA A 377 -9.35 5.07 -4.23
N THR A 378 -10.13 5.45 -5.22
CA THR A 378 -11.19 4.62 -5.83
C THR A 378 -11.04 4.54 -7.35
N LEU A 379 -11.50 5.52 -8.10
CA LEU A 379 -11.46 5.57 -9.57
C LEU A 379 -10.03 5.56 -10.10
N GLY A 380 -9.11 6.29 -9.46
CA GLY A 380 -7.71 6.37 -9.84
C GLY A 380 -7.01 5.02 -9.71
N GLY A 381 -7.23 4.31 -8.59
CA GLY A 381 -6.75 2.95 -8.40
C GLY A 381 -7.30 1.97 -9.44
N ALA A 382 -8.59 2.07 -9.74
CA ALA A 382 -9.23 1.25 -10.76
C ALA A 382 -8.67 1.52 -12.17
N ALA A 383 -8.42 2.79 -12.51
CA ALA A 383 -7.82 3.18 -13.79
C ALA A 383 -6.38 2.65 -13.91
N ALA A 384 -5.56 2.76 -12.87
CA ALA A 384 -4.19 2.24 -12.84
C ALA A 384 -4.13 0.72 -13.13
N LEU A 385 -5.15 -0.01 -12.67
CA LEU A 385 -5.27 -1.46 -12.87
C LEU A 385 -6.02 -1.85 -14.17
N ASN A 386 -6.46 -0.87 -14.95
CA ASN A 386 -7.34 -1.09 -16.10
C ASN A 386 -8.59 -1.93 -15.73
N ARG A 387 -9.20 -1.62 -14.55
CA ARG A 387 -10.37 -2.31 -14.01
C ARG A 387 -11.57 -1.37 -13.87
N PRO A 388 -12.28 -1.11 -14.98
CA PRO A 388 -13.45 -0.20 -14.96
C PRO A 388 -14.61 -0.72 -14.12
N ASP A 389 -14.57 -1.97 -13.71
CA ASP A 389 -15.56 -2.61 -12.83
C ASP A 389 -15.27 -2.42 -11.32
N LEU A 390 -14.13 -1.82 -10.96
CA LEU A 390 -13.73 -1.54 -9.56
C LEU A 390 -13.80 -0.04 -9.24
N GLY A 391 -13.69 0.31 -7.96
CA GLY A 391 -13.60 1.68 -7.46
C GLY A 391 -14.87 2.51 -7.67
N ARG A 392 -16.00 1.89 -8.01
CA ARG A 392 -17.29 2.56 -8.22
C ARG A 392 -18.47 1.67 -7.91
N LEU A 393 -19.57 2.27 -7.48
CA LEU A 393 -20.84 1.58 -7.32
C LEU A 393 -21.77 1.97 -8.49
N ALA A 394 -21.89 1.06 -9.45
CA ALA A 394 -22.78 1.18 -10.60
C ALA A 394 -23.23 -0.22 -11.05
N SER A 395 -24.35 -0.30 -11.76
CA SER A 395 -24.87 -1.58 -12.26
C SER A 395 -23.81 -2.31 -13.11
N GLY A 396 -23.61 -3.60 -12.82
CA GLY A 396 -22.65 -4.47 -13.49
C GLY A 396 -21.22 -4.42 -12.92
N CYS A 397 -20.89 -3.45 -12.07
CA CYS A 397 -19.60 -3.36 -11.38
C CYS A 397 -19.48 -4.42 -10.28
N ALA A 398 -18.26 -4.67 -9.82
CA ALA A 398 -18.01 -5.57 -8.69
C ALA A 398 -18.69 -5.04 -7.42
N ALA A 399 -19.26 -5.94 -6.63
CA ALA A 399 -19.83 -5.58 -5.34
C ALA A 399 -18.72 -5.53 -4.28
N ASP A 400 -17.80 -4.57 -4.46
CA ASP A 400 -16.71 -4.23 -3.56
C ASP A 400 -17.03 -2.85 -2.95
N LEU A 401 -17.38 -2.82 -1.66
CA LEU A 401 -17.81 -1.61 -0.97
C LEU A 401 -17.34 -1.57 0.48
N ASN A 402 -17.31 -0.38 1.03
CA ASN A 402 -17.14 -0.13 2.46
C ASN A 402 -18.31 0.67 3.01
N VAL A 403 -18.55 0.50 4.32
CA VAL A 403 -19.54 1.28 5.07
C VAL A 403 -18.78 2.05 6.15
N ILE A 404 -18.92 3.36 6.13
CA ILE A 404 -18.25 4.26 7.05
C ILE A 404 -19.30 4.91 7.94
N ARG A 405 -19.18 4.72 9.24
CA ARG A 405 -20.11 5.30 10.22
C ARG A 405 -19.95 6.80 10.31
N LEU A 406 -21.07 7.50 10.40
CA LEU A 406 -21.13 8.95 10.51
C LEU A 406 -21.79 9.42 11.81
N ASP A 407 -22.13 8.52 12.72
CA ASP A 407 -22.82 8.80 13.99
C ASP A 407 -21.89 8.88 15.20
N SER A 408 -20.57 8.69 15.00
CA SER A 408 -19.59 8.91 16.06
C SER A 408 -19.51 10.39 16.43
N PRO A 409 -19.43 10.77 17.71
CA PRO A 409 -19.15 12.13 18.13
C PRO A 409 -17.87 12.71 17.53
N ASP A 410 -16.86 11.87 17.27
CA ASP A 410 -15.57 12.27 16.72
C ASP A 410 -15.68 12.68 15.24
N ILE A 411 -16.64 12.15 14.50
CA ILE A 411 -16.96 12.56 13.12
C ILE A 411 -17.55 13.99 13.10
N GLY A 412 -18.25 14.42 14.15
CA GLY A 412 -18.81 15.77 14.28
C GLY A 412 -19.99 16.06 13.35
N GLN A 413 -20.18 17.34 13.05
CA GLN A 413 -21.29 17.84 12.24
C GLN A 413 -21.00 17.67 10.73
N ARG A 414 -22.05 17.39 9.95
CA ARG A 414 -21.95 17.02 8.55
C ARG A 414 -22.71 17.97 7.63
N ILE A 415 -22.04 18.38 6.56
CA ILE A 415 -22.67 19.00 5.39
C ILE A 415 -22.46 18.09 4.18
N ASP A 416 -21.21 17.69 3.97
CA ASP A 416 -20.75 16.81 2.89
C ASP A 416 -20.06 15.60 3.52
N PRO A 417 -20.54 14.37 3.28
CA PRO A 417 -20.00 13.19 3.94
C PRO A 417 -18.54 12.89 3.54
N ILE A 418 -18.15 13.16 2.28
CA ILE A 418 -16.78 12.93 1.81
C ILE A 418 -15.81 13.89 2.49
N GLN A 419 -16.13 15.17 2.54
CA GLN A 419 -15.31 16.15 3.26
C GLN A 419 -15.24 15.82 4.75
N THR A 420 -16.35 15.42 5.35
CA THR A 420 -16.41 15.10 6.79
C THR A 420 -15.51 13.94 7.14
N ILE A 421 -15.55 12.81 6.39
CA ILE A 421 -14.69 11.66 6.67
C ILE A 421 -13.21 11.98 6.46
N LEU A 422 -12.85 12.82 5.49
CA LEU A 422 -11.46 13.21 5.26
C LEU A 422 -10.96 14.23 6.30
N LEU A 423 -11.84 15.03 6.88
CA LEU A 423 -11.45 16.00 7.92
C LEU A 423 -11.32 15.34 9.30
N ASN A 424 -12.24 14.47 9.64
CA ASN A 424 -12.41 13.99 11.02
C ASN A 424 -12.37 12.47 11.16
N GLY A 425 -12.58 11.73 10.07
CA GLY A 425 -12.65 10.27 10.09
C GLY A 425 -11.29 9.58 10.06
N SER A 426 -11.34 8.29 10.24
CA SER A 426 -10.21 7.38 10.14
C SER A 426 -10.70 5.99 9.72
N GLY A 427 -9.79 5.07 9.44
CA GLY A 427 -10.15 3.69 9.18
C GLY A 427 -10.93 3.00 10.32
N ARG A 428 -10.91 3.56 11.53
CA ARG A 428 -11.70 3.05 12.66
C ARG A 428 -13.22 3.25 12.50
N ASP A 429 -13.61 4.19 11.65
CA ASP A 429 -15.00 4.49 11.36
C ASP A 429 -15.60 3.54 10.30
N VAL A 430 -14.76 2.71 9.66
CA VAL A 430 -15.21 1.65 8.75
C VAL A 430 -15.81 0.51 9.58
N SER A 431 -17.11 0.29 9.43
CA SER A 431 -17.84 -0.74 10.18
C SER A 431 -17.98 -2.04 9.42
N ASP A 432 -18.20 -1.97 8.11
CA ASP A 432 -18.48 -3.14 7.27
C ASP A 432 -17.72 -3.04 5.94
N VAL A 433 -17.29 -4.18 5.44
CA VAL A 433 -16.61 -4.29 4.15
C VAL A 433 -17.15 -5.50 3.39
N MET A 434 -17.52 -5.26 2.14
CA MET A 434 -17.98 -6.30 1.22
C MET A 434 -17.00 -6.40 0.05
N ILE A 435 -16.61 -7.62 -0.31
CA ILE A 435 -15.76 -7.90 -1.48
C ILE A 435 -16.42 -9.00 -2.30
N ALA A 436 -16.57 -8.78 -3.59
CA ALA A 436 -17.25 -9.69 -4.50
C ALA A 436 -18.62 -10.16 -3.95
N GLY A 437 -19.39 -9.24 -3.34
CA GLY A 437 -20.72 -9.48 -2.81
C GLY A 437 -20.76 -10.25 -1.48
N ARG A 438 -19.62 -10.53 -0.87
CA ARG A 438 -19.52 -11.19 0.45
C ARG A 438 -19.03 -10.20 1.49
N PHE A 439 -19.71 -10.09 2.61
CA PHE A 439 -19.17 -9.35 3.74
C PHE A 439 -17.94 -10.08 4.32
N VAL A 440 -16.79 -9.42 4.22
CA VAL A 440 -15.52 -9.89 4.80
C VAL A 440 -15.28 -9.27 6.18
N MET A 441 -15.95 -8.17 6.48
CA MET A 441 -16.02 -7.56 7.81
C MET A 441 -17.46 -7.10 8.08
N ARG A 442 -17.97 -7.34 9.29
CA ARG A 442 -19.28 -6.88 9.77
C ARG A 442 -19.15 -6.32 11.17
N ASN A 443 -19.70 -5.11 11.40
CA ASN A 443 -19.65 -4.43 12.70
C ASN A 443 -18.22 -4.41 13.29
N GLY A 444 -17.22 -4.15 12.47
CA GLY A 444 -15.80 -4.14 12.84
C GLY A 444 -15.21 -5.53 13.14
N ALA A 445 -15.91 -6.64 12.91
CA ALA A 445 -15.41 -7.99 13.14
C ALA A 445 -15.12 -8.72 11.81
N ILE A 446 -13.91 -9.27 11.66
CA ILE A 446 -13.52 -10.14 10.55
C ILE A 446 -13.69 -11.60 11.03
N PRO A 447 -14.47 -12.45 10.32
CA PRO A 447 -14.68 -13.83 10.74
C PRO A 447 -13.36 -14.60 10.92
N GLY A 448 -13.23 -15.30 12.05
CA GLY A 448 -12.05 -16.10 12.37
C GLY A 448 -10.80 -15.30 12.77
N VAL A 449 -10.91 -14.00 12.97
CA VAL A 449 -9.80 -13.13 13.38
C VAL A 449 -10.03 -12.62 14.81
N ASP A 450 -9.13 -12.97 15.72
CA ASP A 450 -8.99 -12.33 17.02
C ASP A 450 -7.89 -11.27 16.96
N ASP A 451 -8.28 -10.01 16.96
CA ASP A 451 -7.36 -8.89 16.83
C ASP A 451 -6.31 -8.82 17.91
N MET A 452 -6.68 -9.15 19.15
CA MET A 452 -5.74 -9.06 20.27
C MET A 452 -4.72 -10.20 20.23
N VAL A 453 -5.11 -11.37 19.76
CA VAL A 453 -4.18 -12.48 19.50
C VAL A 453 -3.24 -12.12 18.38
N TYR A 454 -3.76 -11.59 17.26
CA TYR A 454 -2.98 -11.18 16.11
C TYR A 454 -2.01 -10.06 16.47
N HIS A 455 -2.47 -9.05 17.19
CA HIS A 455 -1.60 -7.94 17.64
C HIS A 455 -0.44 -8.44 18.52
N ARG A 456 -0.71 -9.28 19.52
CA ARG A 456 0.35 -9.84 20.37
C ARG A 456 1.37 -10.67 19.58
N LYS A 457 0.90 -11.49 18.63
CA LYS A 457 1.77 -12.27 17.76
C LYS A 457 2.63 -11.38 16.87
N ALA A 458 2.04 -10.35 16.28
CA ALA A 458 2.75 -9.37 15.46
C ALA A 458 3.81 -8.62 16.28
N GLN A 459 3.46 -8.16 17.50
CA GLN A 459 4.39 -7.47 18.39
C GLN A 459 5.59 -8.37 18.74
N ALA A 460 5.34 -9.63 19.07
CA ALA A 460 6.43 -10.56 19.41
C ALA A 460 7.40 -10.80 18.24
N GLN A 461 6.90 -10.85 16.99
CA GLN A 461 7.75 -10.93 15.80
C GLN A 461 8.53 -9.64 15.59
N PHE A 462 7.87 -8.49 15.72
CA PHE A 462 8.50 -7.17 15.60
C PHE A 462 9.60 -6.96 16.64
N ASP A 463 9.38 -7.36 17.91
CA ASP A 463 10.37 -7.26 18.97
C ASP A 463 11.64 -8.05 18.64
N ARG A 464 11.51 -9.25 18.04
CA ARG A 464 12.66 -10.05 17.60
C ARG A 464 13.40 -9.38 16.45
N MET A 465 12.70 -8.83 15.48
CA MET A 465 13.30 -8.09 14.37
C MET A 465 14.08 -6.89 14.90
N VAL A 466 13.50 -6.10 15.79
CA VAL A 466 14.17 -4.95 16.41
C VAL A 466 15.42 -5.39 17.18
N ALA A 467 15.36 -6.50 17.92
CA ALA A 467 16.51 -7.03 18.66
C ALA A 467 17.68 -7.44 17.75
N GLN A 468 17.40 -7.90 16.53
CA GLN A 468 18.42 -8.30 15.54
C GLN A 468 18.85 -7.15 14.60
N TYR A 469 18.22 -6.01 14.69
CA TYR A 469 18.45 -4.88 13.78
C TYR A 469 19.91 -4.38 13.78
N PRO A 470 20.65 -4.37 14.92
CA PRO A 470 22.07 -4.02 14.94
C PRO A 470 22.93 -4.82 13.97
N ASP A 471 22.65 -6.11 13.76
CA ASP A 471 23.46 -6.99 12.92
C ASP A 471 23.56 -6.49 11.47
N ARG A 472 22.49 -5.84 10.98
CA ARG A 472 22.39 -5.30 9.62
C ARG A 472 22.55 -3.77 9.55
N THR A 473 23.08 -3.18 10.59
CA THR A 473 23.32 -1.73 10.68
C THR A 473 24.81 -1.45 10.76
N LEU A 474 25.28 -0.43 10.04
CA LEU A 474 26.69 -0.06 10.05
C LEU A 474 27.18 0.21 11.48
N PHE A 475 28.32 -0.36 11.84
CA PHE A 475 28.95 -0.31 13.17
C PHE A 475 28.18 -1.00 14.31
N HIS A 476 27.11 -1.70 14.02
CA HIS A 476 26.32 -2.49 14.98
C HIS A 476 25.95 -1.73 16.26
N PRO A 477 25.41 -0.50 16.20
CA PRO A 477 25.04 0.26 17.38
C PRO A 477 23.97 -0.50 18.18
N PRO A 478 23.95 -0.33 19.52
CA PRO A 478 22.91 -0.95 20.34
C PRO A 478 21.50 -0.54 19.90
N VAL A 479 20.52 -1.43 20.10
CA VAL A 479 19.10 -1.17 19.73
C VAL A 479 18.60 0.19 20.25
N GLY A 480 18.97 0.56 21.49
CA GLY A 480 18.55 1.83 22.10
C GLY A 480 19.17 3.08 21.45
N GLU A 481 20.23 2.94 20.65
CA GLU A 481 20.79 4.04 19.84
C GLU A 481 20.09 4.13 18.49
N ILE A 482 19.71 2.98 17.88
CA ILE A 482 18.97 2.94 16.62
C ILE A 482 17.52 3.39 16.84
N PHE A 483 16.88 2.87 17.88
CA PHE A 483 15.49 3.13 18.25
C PHE A 483 15.42 3.75 19.64
N SER A 484 15.93 4.97 19.77
CA SER A 484 15.90 5.70 21.03
C SER A 484 14.47 5.97 21.48
N THR A 485 14.22 5.86 22.79
CA THR A 485 12.94 6.27 23.37
C THR A 485 12.85 7.79 23.42
N SER A 486 11.62 8.34 23.30
CA SER A 486 11.36 9.80 23.32
C SER A 486 11.80 10.43 24.64
N TYR A 487 11.82 9.67 25.74
CA TYR A 487 12.25 10.09 27.06
C TYR A 487 13.11 9.01 27.72
N PRO A 488 14.01 9.35 28.67
CA PRO A 488 14.77 8.38 29.43
C PRO A 488 13.86 7.36 30.13
N THR A 489 14.17 6.08 29.97
CA THR A 489 13.44 5.02 30.66
C THR A 489 14.03 4.78 32.06
N ILE A 490 13.23 5.01 33.09
CA ILE A 490 13.59 4.68 34.48
C ILE A 490 13.14 3.23 34.73
N ARG A 491 14.10 2.36 34.97
CA ARG A 491 13.83 1.00 35.45
C ARG A 491 13.58 1.04 36.94
N CYS A 492 12.37 0.70 37.39
CA CYS A 492 12.15 0.43 38.81
C CYS A 492 12.99 -0.79 39.20
N THR A 493 13.99 -0.59 40.07
CA THR A 493 14.64 -1.71 40.75
C THR A 493 13.56 -2.34 41.64
N PRO A 494 13.28 -3.67 41.55
CA PRO A 494 12.38 -4.28 42.49
C PRO A 494 12.88 -3.98 43.91
N ILE A 495 12.08 -3.32 44.72
CA ILE A 495 12.37 -3.21 46.16
C ILE A 495 12.20 -4.64 46.66
N PHE A 496 13.35 -5.31 46.87
CA PHE A 496 13.36 -6.52 47.67
C PHE A 496 12.77 -6.12 49.02
N MET A 497 11.61 -6.65 49.36
CA MET A 497 11.13 -6.65 50.74
C MET A 497 12.23 -7.37 51.56
N GLN A 498 13.11 -6.59 52.19
CA GLN A 498 13.92 -7.12 53.28
C GLN A 498 12.94 -7.61 54.33
N SER A 499 12.86 -8.93 54.44
CA SER A 499 12.16 -9.59 55.50
C SER A 499 12.50 -8.95 56.82
N VAL A 500 11.52 -8.36 57.46
CA VAL A 500 11.60 -8.03 58.90
C VAL A 500 11.47 -9.35 59.64
N GLU A 501 12.58 -10.07 59.70
CA GLU A 501 12.79 -11.09 60.73
C GLU A 501 13.88 -10.52 61.64
N LYS A 502 13.41 -9.96 62.75
CA LYS A 502 14.02 -10.03 64.09
C LYS A 502 13.50 -8.92 64.97
N ALA A 503 12.53 -9.23 65.76
CA ALA A 503 12.44 -8.85 67.18
C ALA A 503 11.12 -9.36 67.75
N PHE A 504 11.15 -10.55 68.28
CA PHE A 504 10.54 -10.87 69.59
C PHE A 504 11.11 -12.21 70.05
#